data_e2b885144fe0f6b95e17d59e8290f7bd
#
_entry.id   e2b885144fe0f6b95e17d59e8290f7bd
#
_cell.length_a   1.000
_cell.length_b   1.000
_cell.length_c   1.000
_cell.angle_alpha   90.00
_cell.angle_beta   90.00
_cell.angle_gamma   90.00
#
_symmetry.space_group_name_H-M   'P 1'
#
loop_
_entity.id
_entity.type
_entity.pdbx_description
1 polymer ?
#
loop_
_entity_poly.entity_id
_entity_poly.type
_entity_poly.pdbx_seq_one_letter_code
_entity_poly.pdbx_strand_id
1 'polypeptide(L)'
;MRDNHEKFFEKKLKKIISSKIDMIITSGAVSAGKFDYIPKVINKIKLSNYFKSVAIRPGKPVLFAKMRGVKKVIVGLPGNPISSAACFRFFIYPYLGSILGLEKEKPIKAILKNQFI
;
A
#
# COMPACT_ATOMS: atom_id res chain seq x y z
N MET A 1 -13.61 17.91 -13.54
CA MET A 1 -13.20 16.49 -13.71
C MET A 1 -12.51 15.87 -12.50
N ARG A 2 -11.57 16.57 -11.83
CA ARG A 2 -10.82 16.04 -10.67
C ARG A 2 -11.71 15.66 -9.47
N ASP A 3 -12.63 16.51 -9.09
CA ASP A 3 -13.51 16.29 -7.93
C ASP A 3 -14.42 15.07 -8.10
N ASN A 4 -14.72 14.68 -9.33
CA ASN A 4 -15.55 13.52 -9.61
C ASN A 4 -14.81 12.20 -9.34
N HIS A 5 -13.51 12.12 -9.65
CA HIS A 5 -12.71 10.91 -9.39
C HIS A 5 -12.46 10.71 -7.89
N GLU A 6 -12.15 11.79 -7.16
CA GLU A 6 -11.98 11.73 -5.70
C GLU A 6 -13.27 11.28 -5.00
N LYS A 7 -14.40 11.91 -5.33
CA LYS A 7 -15.73 11.56 -4.78
C LYS A 7 -16.14 10.13 -5.14
N PHE A 8 -15.88 9.70 -6.37
CA PHE A 8 -16.17 8.34 -6.81
C PHE A 8 -15.33 7.30 -6.04
N PHE A 9 -14.04 7.58 -5.89
CA PHE A 9 -13.14 6.72 -5.11
C PHE A 9 -13.56 6.68 -3.64
N GLU A 10 -13.87 7.83 -3.03
CA GLU A 10 -14.35 7.91 -1.65
C GLU A 10 -15.62 7.09 -1.45
N LYS A 11 -16.59 7.21 -2.34
CA LYS A 11 -17.85 6.44 -2.30
C LYS A 11 -17.60 4.94 -2.42
N LYS A 12 -16.76 4.52 -3.37
CA LYS A 12 -16.37 3.10 -3.51
C LYS A 12 -15.64 2.59 -2.28
N LEU A 13 -14.69 3.35 -1.77
CA LEU A 13 -13.91 2.97 -0.60
C LEU A 13 -14.80 2.81 0.64
N LYS A 14 -15.72 3.72 0.90
CA LYS A 14 -16.70 3.60 1.99
C LYS A 14 -17.54 2.32 1.86
N LYS A 15 -18.01 2.00 0.67
CA LYS A 15 -18.77 0.77 0.40
C LYS A 15 -17.93 -0.49 0.66
N ILE A 16 -16.66 -0.50 0.25
CA ILE A 16 -15.75 -1.63 0.46
C ILE A 16 -15.41 -1.77 1.95
N ILE A 17 -15.19 -0.65 2.65
CA ILE A 17 -14.90 -0.65 4.09
C ILE A 17 -16.05 -1.26 4.90
N SER A 18 -17.29 -1.04 4.51
CA SER A 18 -18.47 -1.64 5.16
C SER A 18 -18.70 -3.10 4.79
N SER A 19 -17.95 -3.65 3.84
CA SER A 19 -18.05 -5.06 3.42
C SER A 19 -17.19 -6.00 4.29
N LYS A 20 -17.26 -7.31 4.03
CA LYS A 20 -16.44 -8.33 4.74
C LYS A 20 -14.99 -8.44 4.24
N ILE A 21 -14.50 -7.46 3.50
CA ILE A 21 -13.13 -7.45 2.96
C ILE A 21 -12.15 -7.01 4.05
N ASP A 22 -11.07 -7.74 4.24
CA ASP A 22 -10.03 -7.46 5.25
C ASP A 22 -8.91 -6.56 4.71
N MET A 23 -8.59 -6.67 3.42
CA MET A 23 -7.53 -5.92 2.77
C MET A 23 -7.99 -5.30 1.45
N ILE A 24 -7.63 -4.05 1.25
CA ILE A 24 -7.82 -3.32 0.00
C ILE A 24 -6.45 -2.96 -0.56
N ILE A 25 -6.19 -3.36 -1.79
CA ILE A 25 -4.98 -2.99 -2.50
C ILE A 25 -5.36 -2.07 -3.65
N THR A 26 -4.69 -0.93 -3.73
CA THR A 26 -4.84 0.01 -4.86
C THR A 26 -3.50 0.14 -5.59
N SER A 27 -3.55 0.37 -6.89
CA SER A 27 -2.38 0.65 -7.72
C SER A 27 -2.48 2.04 -8.32
N GLY A 28 -1.40 2.81 -8.28
CA GLY A 28 -1.37 4.20 -8.70
C GLY A 28 -1.95 5.17 -7.66
N ALA A 29 -1.96 6.47 -7.99
CA ALA A 29 -2.49 7.57 -7.17
C ALA A 29 -1.93 7.70 -5.73
N VAL A 30 -0.75 7.13 -5.46
CA VAL A 30 -0.03 7.21 -4.17
C VAL A 30 1.25 8.05 -4.22
N SER A 31 1.64 8.51 -5.40
CA SER A 31 2.80 9.40 -5.58
C SER A 31 2.37 10.88 -5.45
N ALA A 32 3.30 11.77 -5.15
CA ALA A 32 3.07 13.22 -4.99
C ALA A 32 2.61 13.94 -6.28
N GLY A 33 1.94 13.25 -7.19
CA GLY A 33 1.43 13.75 -8.46
C GLY A 33 0.05 14.39 -8.37
N LYS A 34 -0.38 14.98 -9.48
CA LYS A 34 -1.67 15.68 -9.64
C LYS A 34 -2.91 14.83 -9.34
N PHE A 35 -2.80 13.51 -9.21
CA PHE A 35 -3.88 12.55 -8.98
C PHE A 35 -3.81 11.87 -7.61
N ASP A 36 -3.00 12.42 -6.69
CA ASP A 36 -2.76 11.82 -5.38
C ASP A 36 -3.89 12.17 -4.39
N TYR A 37 -5.07 11.59 -4.63
CA TYR A 37 -6.23 11.79 -3.76
C TYR A 37 -6.40 10.70 -2.69
N ILE A 38 -5.68 9.57 -2.80
CA ILE A 38 -5.82 8.47 -1.84
C ILE A 38 -5.48 8.90 -0.41
N PRO A 39 -4.35 9.58 -0.12
CA PRO A 39 -4.05 10.05 1.22
C PRO A 39 -5.10 11.01 1.78
N LYS A 40 -5.67 11.87 0.93
CA LYS A 40 -6.74 12.81 1.34
C LYS A 40 -8.01 12.06 1.73
N VAL A 41 -8.42 11.09 0.92
CA VAL A 41 -9.61 10.27 1.19
C VAL A 41 -9.42 9.43 2.45
N ILE A 42 -8.25 8.85 2.66
CA ILE A 42 -7.92 8.08 3.86
C ILE A 42 -8.04 8.95 5.12
N ASN A 43 -7.53 10.16 5.09
CA ASN A 43 -7.67 11.10 6.21
C ASN A 43 -9.13 11.46 6.51
N LYS A 44 -9.96 11.67 5.46
CA LYS A 44 -11.40 11.94 5.62
C LYS A 44 -12.16 10.77 6.26
N ILE A 45 -11.74 9.54 6.01
CA ILE A 45 -12.42 8.33 6.49
C ILE A 45 -11.92 7.91 7.90
N LYS A 46 -11.13 8.73 8.56
CA LYS A 46 -10.56 8.44 9.90
C LYS A 46 -9.71 7.16 9.96
N LEU A 47 -9.03 6.83 8.87
CA LEU A 47 -8.03 5.78 8.84
C LEU A 47 -6.73 6.27 9.46
N SER A 48 -6.11 5.42 10.27
CA SER A 48 -4.74 5.67 10.74
C SER A 48 -3.76 5.36 9.63
N ASN A 49 -3.06 6.37 9.15
CA ASN A 49 -2.02 6.20 8.16
C ASN A 49 -0.71 5.88 8.87
N TYR A 50 -0.18 4.67 8.67
CA TYR A 50 1.08 4.26 9.29
C TYR A 50 2.30 4.80 8.56
N PHE A 51 2.28 4.78 7.22
CA PHE A 51 3.32 5.38 6.41
C PHE A 51 2.82 5.69 4.99
N LYS A 52 3.45 6.69 4.35
CA LYS A 52 3.17 7.15 2.97
C LYS A 52 4.31 6.88 2.01
N SER A 53 5.48 6.62 2.53
CA SER A 53 6.66 6.33 1.74
C SER A 53 7.68 5.54 2.56
N VAL A 54 8.53 4.83 1.87
CA VAL A 54 9.63 4.06 2.43
C VAL A 54 10.92 4.35 1.71
N ALA A 55 12.05 4.14 2.36
CA ALA A 55 13.37 4.43 1.80
C ALA A 55 13.89 3.27 0.93
N ILE A 56 13.11 2.87 -0.08
CA ILE A 56 13.50 1.85 -1.06
C ILE A 56 13.43 2.38 -2.49
N ARG A 57 14.24 1.79 -3.37
CA ARG A 57 14.22 2.09 -4.81
C ARG A 57 14.41 0.79 -5.59
N PRO A 58 13.44 0.39 -6.46
CA PRO A 58 12.16 1.06 -6.75
C PRO A 58 11.14 0.84 -5.62
N GLY A 59 10.12 1.71 -5.53
CA GLY A 59 8.96 1.51 -4.62
C GLY A 59 8.83 2.52 -3.48
N LYS A 60 9.57 3.64 -3.51
CA LYS A 60 9.49 4.70 -2.49
C LYS A 60 8.05 5.14 -2.17
N PRO A 61 7.17 5.46 -3.14
CA PRO A 61 5.79 5.84 -2.84
C PRO A 61 4.94 4.59 -2.59
N VAL A 62 4.78 4.23 -1.34
CA VAL A 62 3.87 3.18 -0.89
C VAL A 62 3.11 3.69 0.33
N LEU A 63 1.82 3.40 0.39
CA LEU A 63 0.97 3.82 1.49
C LEU A 63 0.44 2.59 2.22
N PHE A 64 0.44 2.65 3.54
CA PHE A 64 -0.17 1.64 4.38
C PHE A 64 -1.02 2.34 5.46
N ALA A 65 -2.32 2.05 5.45
CA ALA A 65 -3.26 2.60 6.41
C ALA A 65 -4.10 1.50 7.03
N LYS A 66 -4.44 1.66 8.30
CA LYS A 66 -5.29 0.74 9.06
C LYS A 66 -6.52 1.46 9.59
N MET A 67 -7.65 0.80 9.59
CA MET A 67 -8.87 1.31 10.18
C MET A 67 -8.87 1.08 11.70
N ARG A 68 -9.15 2.12 12.47
CA ARG A 68 -9.25 2.00 13.94
C ARG A 68 -10.44 1.12 14.31
N GLY A 69 -10.21 0.18 15.26
CA GLY A 69 -11.26 -0.70 15.78
C GLY A 69 -11.68 -1.85 14.87
N VAL A 70 -11.11 -1.98 13.66
CA VAL A 70 -11.42 -3.06 12.71
C VAL A 70 -10.14 -3.62 12.12
N LYS A 71 -10.09 -4.93 11.89
CA LYS A 71 -8.92 -5.59 11.26
C LYS A 71 -8.86 -5.35 9.75
N LYS A 72 -9.04 -4.11 9.30
CA LYS A 72 -9.01 -3.76 7.87
C LYS A 72 -7.82 -2.89 7.54
N VAL A 73 -7.15 -3.20 6.45
CA VAL A 73 -6.00 -2.44 5.96
C VAL A 73 -6.19 -2.00 4.52
N ILE A 74 -5.60 -0.86 4.20
CA ILE A 74 -5.53 -0.34 2.84
C ILE A 74 -4.06 -0.18 2.49
N VAL A 75 -3.66 -0.76 1.37
CA VAL A 75 -2.31 -0.63 0.83
C VAL A 75 -2.38 0.05 -0.53
N GLY A 76 -1.71 1.17 -0.64
CA GLY A 76 -1.55 1.89 -1.90
C GLY A 76 -0.19 1.58 -2.51
N LEU A 77 -0.20 0.96 -3.68
CA LEU A 77 1.00 0.63 -4.44
C LEU A 77 1.32 1.71 -5.47
N PRO A 78 2.61 1.89 -5.83
CA PRO A 78 3.01 2.76 -6.94
C PRO A 78 2.33 2.37 -8.24
N GLY A 79 2.20 3.32 -9.17
CA GLY A 79 1.65 3.04 -10.51
C GLY A 79 2.63 2.30 -11.43
N ASN A 80 3.93 2.39 -11.17
CA ASN A 80 4.93 1.66 -11.96
C ASN A 80 4.89 0.16 -11.63
N PRO A 81 4.79 -0.74 -12.63
CA PRO A 81 4.66 -2.19 -12.41
C PRO A 81 5.78 -2.81 -11.59
N ILE A 82 7.04 -2.44 -11.88
CA ILE A 82 8.22 -2.96 -11.16
C ILE A 82 8.18 -2.50 -9.69
N SER A 83 7.87 -1.24 -9.46
CA SER A 83 7.73 -0.68 -8.11
C SER A 83 6.58 -1.33 -7.36
N SER A 84 5.46 -1.59 -8.02
CA SER A 84 4.31 -2.28 -7.44
C SER A 84 4.65 -3.72 -7.05
N ALA A 85 5.34 -4.44 -7.91
CA ALA A 85 5.78 -5.82 -7.63
C ALA A 85 6.75 -5.85 -6.43
N ALA A 86 7.72 -4.94 -6.38
CA ALA A 86 8.64 -4.82 -5.24
C ALA A 86 7.89 -4.52 -3.94
N CYS A 87 6.99 -3.53 -3.94
CA CYS A 87 6.18 -3.21 -2.75
C CYS A 87 5.29 -4.37 -2.32
N PHE A 88 4.68 -5.08 -3.27
CA PHE A 88 3.89 -6.28 -2.96
C PHE A 88 4.76 -7.32 -2.26
N ARG A 89 5.92 -7.64 -2.82
CA ARG A 89 6.83 -8.65 -2.30
C ARG A 89 7.37 -8.30 -0.91
N PHE A 90 7.73 -7.03 -0.66
CA PHE A 90 8.34 -6.60 0.59
C PHE A 90 7.36 -6.24 1.70
N PHE A 91 6.13 -5.85 1.39
CA PHE A 91 5.16 -5.38 2.39
C PHE A 91 3.91 -6.24 2.47
N ILE A 92 3.27 -6.54 1.33
CA ILE A 92 2.00 -7.26 1.34
C ILE A 92 2.22 -8.74 1.61
N TYR A 93 3.15 -9.36 0.91
CA TYR A 93 3.42 -10.79 1.06
C TYR A 93 3.80 -11.18 2.50
N PRO A 94 4.77 -10.51 3.18
CA PRO A 94 5.07 -10.82 4.58
C PRO A 94 3.91 -10.54 5.54
N TYR A 95 3.13 -9.48 5.26
CA TYR A 95 1.95 -9.16 6.07
C TYR A 95 0.89 -10.28 5.97
N LEU A 96 0.59 -10.76 4.77
CA LEU A 96 -0.32 -11.88 4.56
C LEU A 96 0.21 -13.16 5.23
N GLY A 97 1.49 -13.47 5.08
CA GLY A 97 2.14 -14.58 5.74
C GLY A 97 1.97 -14.54 7.27
N SER A 98 2.15 -13.34 7.85
CA SER A 98 1.96 -13.14 9.29
C SER A 98 0.51 -13.39 9.74
N ILE A 99 -0.49 -12.95 8.95
CA ILE A 99 -1.92 -13.19 9.26
C ILE A 99 -2.27 -14.67 9.15
N LEU A 100 -1.69 -15.36 8.16
CA LEU A 100 -1.92 -16.79 7.91
C LEU A 100 -1.10 -17.70 8.84
N GLY A 101 -0.30 -17.14 9.74
CA GLY A 101 0.53 -17.91 10.66
C GLY A 101 1.71 -18.64 9.99
N LEU A 102 2.12 -18.19 8.80
CA LEU A 102 3.28 -18.75 8.10
C LEU A 102 4.59 -18.32 8.77
N GLU A 103 5.60 -19.18 8.67
CA GLU A 103 6.93 -18.82 9.14
C GLU A 103 7.49 -17.61 8.39
N LYS A 104 8.15 -16.72 9.13
CA LYS A 104 8.83 -15.58 8.53
C LYS A 104 10.01 -16.04 7.69
N GLU A 105 10.07 -15.57 6.44
CA GLU A 105 11.24 -15.78 5.60
C GLU A 105 12.49 -15.19 6.26
N LYS A 106 13.56 -15.97 6.28
CA LYS A 106 14.86 -15.53 6.79
C LYS A 106 15.69 -14.93 5.64
N PRO A 107 16.35 -13.79 5.85
CA PRO A 107 17.24 -13.23 4.83
C PRO A 107 18.41 -14.17 4.58
N ILE A 108 18.73 -14.38 3.31
CA ILE A 108 19.92 -15.11 2.89
C ILE A 108 21.07 -14.11 2.79
N LYS A 109 22.14 -14.34 3.53
CA LYS A 109 23.36 -13.54 3.40
C LYS A 109 24.15 -14.03 2.19
N ALA A 110 24.50 -13.10 1.30
CA ALA A 110 25.32 -13.36 0.14
C ALA A 110 26.41 -12.28 -0.01
N ILE A 111 27.55 -12.67 -0.54
CA ILE A 111 28.63 -11.73 -0.88
C ILE A 111 28.58 -11.51 -2.39
N LEU A 112 28.51 -10.26 -2.80
CA LEU A 112 28.64 -9.90 -4.22
C LEU A 112 30.07 -10.18 -4.67
N LYS A 113 30.22 -11.09 -5.62
CA LYS A 113 31.53 -11.47 -6.17
C LYS A 113 32.14 -10.39 -7.05
N ASN A 114 31.29 -9.59 -7.72
CA ASN A 114 31.71 -8.47 -8.58
C ASN A 114 30.94 -7.21 -8.20
N GLN A 115 31.63 -6.07 -8.18
CA GLN A 115 30.95 -4.78 -8.09
C GLN A 115 30.32 -4.47 -9.46
N PHE A 116 29.03 -4.22 -9.48
CA PHE A 116 28.38 -3.61 -10.63
C PHE A 116 28.69 -2.11 -10.58
N ILE A 117 29.49 -1.67 -11.52
CA ILE A 117 29.83 -0.26 -11.73
C ILE A 117 28.68 0.39 -12.51
#